data_3f06e8e203790a843fc82caa61c1be3b
#
_entry.id   3f06e8e203790a843fc82caa61c1be3b
#
_cell.length_a   1.000
_cell.length_b   1.000
_cell.length_c   1.000
_cell.angle_alpha   90.00
_cell.angle_beta   90.00
_cell.angle_gamma   90.00
#
_symmetry.space_group_name_H-M   'P 1'
#
loop_
_entity.id
_entity.type
_entity.pdbx_description
1 polymer ?
#
loop_
_entity_poly.entity_id
_entity_poly.type
_entity_poly.pdbx_seq_one_letter_code
_entity_poly.pdbx_strand_id
1 'polypeptide(L)'
;MLNIKQYQRPTRVKTNRSPEHYADLKSYYERRTIFDLSEYRMASDAMKGEISIKGIGGNLRRVHVYSIRENSLIQAFYRDNSIIDKEIFEHTVPCIDLVHMTLKKYITIQQAFIPVITLLSKENDLLLEQSNKTRKQNSEPYYPFRRYIEAGIDISNIVDLNGNPISADYTIEDHYAYVSALHI
;
A
#
# COMPACT_ATOMS: atom_id res chain seq x y z
N MET A 1 -6.02 11.07 -23.88
CA MET A 1 -5.07 10.13 -23.25
C MET A 1 -4.20 10.93 -22.29
N LEU A 2 -4.50 10.87 -21.02
CA LEU A 2 -3.64 11.46 -19.99
C LEU A 2 -2.35 10.62 -19.93
N ASN A 3 -1.21 11.26 -20.22
CA ASN A 3 0.09 10.65 -20.00
C ASN A 3 0.18 10.28 -18.53
N ILE A 4 0.15 8.98 -18.25
CA ILE A 4 0.50 8.45 -16.94
C ILE A 4 1.91 8.98 -16.66
N LYS A 5 2.04 9.95 -15.76
CA LYS A 5 3.35 10.42 -15.33
C LYS A 5 4.02 9.28 -14.61
N GLN A 6 4.87 8.58 -15.34
CA GLN A 6 5.79 7.62 -14.74
C GLN A 6 6.76 8.41 -13.86
N TYR A 7 6.60 8.27 -12.57
CA TYR A 7 7.44 8.99 -11.62
C TYR A 7 8.69 8.17 -11.33
N GLN A 8 9.85 8.68 -11.73
CA GLN A 8 11.12 8.11 -11.30
C GLN A 8 11.41 8.57 -9.86
N ARG A 9 11.41 7.61 -8.94
CA ARG A 9 11.86 7.88 -7.57
C ARG A 9 13.30 8.37 -7.60
N PRO A 10 13.60 9.55 -6.99
CA PRO A 10 15.00 9.91 -6.76
C PRO A 10 15.65 8.81 -5.92
N THR A 11 16.63 8.13 -6.47
CA THR A 11 17.36 7.06 -5.78
C THR A 11 18.16 7.68 -4.66
N ARG A 12 17.66 7.62 -3.43
CA ARG A 12 18.37 8.09 -2.23
C ARG A 12 19.60 7.24 -1.88
N VAL A 13 19.72 6.07 -2.44
CA VAL A 13 20.88 5.17 -2.22
C VAL A 13 21.29 4.60 -3.57
N LYS A 14 22.49 4.93 -4.01
CA LYS A 14 23.20 4.22 -5.06
C LYS A 14 23.51 2.80 -4.55
N THR A 15 22.55 1.92 -4.55
CA THR A 15 22.84 0.49 -4.45
C THR A 15 23.06 0.02 -5.88
N ASN A 16 24.31 -0.34 -6.19
CA ASN A 16 24.71 -0.98 -7.47
C ASN A 16 24.13 -2.40 -7.60
N ARG A 17 22.85 -2.57 -7.33
CA ARG A 17 22.17 -3.85 -7.43
C ARG A 17 21.38 -3.88 -8.72
N SER A 18 21.51 -4.98 -9.46
CA SER A 18 20.80 -5.16 -10.72
C SER A 18 19.28 -5.35 -10.51
N PRO A 19 18.46 -5.10 -11.54
CA PRO A 19 17.03 -5.40 -11.49
C PRO A 19 16.74 -6.85 -11.11
N GLU A 20 17.53 -7.80 -11.60
CA GLU A 20 17.42 -9.24 -11.31
C GLU A 20 17.58 -9.51 -9.81
N HIS A 21 18.51 -8.84 -9.14
CA HIS A 21 18.68 -8.96 -7.70
C HIS A 21 17.43 -8.51 -6.93
N TYR A 22 16.75 -7.46 -7.40
CA TYR A 22 15.50 -7.02 -6.77
C TYR A 22 14.35 -8.00 -7.05
N ALA A 23 14.29 -8.59 -8.23
CA ALA A 23 13.34 -9.64 -8.58
C ALA A 23 13.50 -10.87 -7.67
N ASP A 24 14.73 -11.31 -7.43
CA ASP A 24 15.04 -12.41 -6.53
C ASP A 24 14.60 -12.13 -5.09
N LEU A 25 14.90 -10.93 -4.58
CA LEU A 25 14.50 -10.52 -3.24
C LEU A 25 12.97 -10.41 -3.12
N LYS A 26 12.28 -9.86 -4.13
CA LYS A 26 10.83 -9.81 -4.21
C LYS A 26 10.27 -11.23 -4.10
N SER A 27 10.69 -12.15 -4.98
CA SER A 27 10.23 -13.54 -4.99
C SER A 27 10.49 -14.24 -3.66
N TYR A 28 11.61 -13.98 -3.00
CA TYR A 28 11.88 -14.50 -1.67
C TYR A 28 10.85 -14.04 -0.64
N TYR A 29 10.56 -12.72 -0.58
CA TYR A 29 9.61 -12.18 0.38
C TYR A 29 8.16 -12.50 0.05
N GLU A 30 7.80 -12.68 -1.22
CA GLU A 30 6.48 -13.22 -1.61
C GLU A 30 6.28 -14.61 -1.04
N ARG A 31 7.21 -15.54 -1.29
CA ARG A 31 7.16 -16.91 -0.74
C ARG A 31 7.12 -16.89 0.79
N ARG A 32 7.93 -16.05 1.42
CA ARG A 32 7.97 -15.91 2.89
C ARG A 32 6.64 -15.40 3.43
N THR A 33 6.03 -14.39 2.80
CA THR A 33 4.73 -13.86 3.20
C THR A 33 3.63 -14.91 3.08
N ILE A 34 3.61 -15.68 1.97
CA ILE A 34 2.64 -16.77 1.76
C ILE A 34 2.79 -17.84 2.84
N PHE A 35 4.03 -18.24 3.12
CA PHE A 35 4.34 -19.23 4.15
C PHE A 35 3.87 -18.77 5.53
N ASP A 36 4.26 -17.57 5.95
CA ASP A 36 3.92 -17.03 7.28
C ASP A 36 2.39 -16.84 7.44
N LEU A 37 1.66 -16.44 6.37
CA LEU A 37 0.20 -16.38 6.36
C LEU A 37 -0.44 -17.77 6.53
N SER A 38 0.12 -18.78 5.87
CA SER A 38 -0.36 -20.17 5.99
C SER A 38 -0.15 -20.68 7.41
N GLU A 39 1.05 -20.51 7.95
CA GLU A 39 1.37 -20.89 9.33
C GLU A 39 0.45 -20.17 10.34
N TYR A 40 0.23 -18.87 10.17
CA TYR A 40 -0.67 -18.10 11.04
C TYR A 40 -2.11 -18.62 11.01
N ARG A 41 -2.62 -19.06 9.84
CA ARG A 41 -3.97 -19.63 9.72
C ARG A 41 -4.10 -20.99 10.40
N MET A 42 -3.03 -21.80 10.40
CA MET A 42 -3.02 -23.13 10.99
C MET A 42 -2.63 -23.12 12.46
N ALA A 43 -2.01 -22.05 12.95
CA ALA A 43 -1.53 -21.94 14.32
C ALA A 43 -2.69 -21.93 15.33
N SER A 44 -2.53 -22.66 16.43
CA SER A 44 -3.37 -22.49 17.62
C SER A 44 -3.23 -21.07 18.19
N ASP A 45 -4.21 -20.62 18.97
CA ASP A 45 -4.15 -19.27 19.56
C ASP A 45 -2.92 -19.06 20.44
N ALA A 46 -2.40 -20.11 21.07
CA ALA A 46 -1.15 -20.06 21.84
C ALA A 46 0.08 -19.82 20.93
N MET A 47 0.08 -20.35 19.70
CA MET A 47 1.20 -20.19 18.75
C MET A 47 1.11 -18.93 17.91
N LYS A 48 -0.07 -18.32 17.77
CA LYS A 48 -0.24 -17.06 17.01
C LYS A 48 0.61 -15.91 17.54
N GLY A 49 1.00 -15.97 18.82
CA GLY A 49 1.91 -15.00 19.42
C GLY A 49 3.34 -15.04 18.87
N GLU A 50 3.78 -16.20 18.35
CA GLU A 50 5.13 -16.37 17.76
C GLU A 50 5.17 -15.93 16.29
N ILE A 51 4.06 -16.08 15.55
CA ILE A 51 3.95 -15.62 14.17
C ILE A 51 3.33 -14.23 14.17
N SER A 52 4.18 -13.22 14.18
CA SER A 52 3.75 -11.84 14.28
C SER A 52 3.10 -11.33 13.00
N ILE A 53 1.83 -10.90 13.05
CA ILE A 53 1.17 -10.17 11.96
C ILE A 53 2.00 -8.96 11.52
N LYS A 54 2.66 -8.28 12.47
CA LYS A 54 3.59 -7.18 12.18
C LYS A 54 4.80 -7.66 11.35
N GLY A 55 5.30 -8.86 11.63
CA GLY A 55 6.37 -9.49 10.84
C GLY A 55 5.94 -9.80 9.41
N ILE A 56 4.73 -10.35 9.24
CA ILE A 56 4.13 -10.60 7.92
C ILE A 56 3.95 -9.29 7.16
N GLY A 57 3.43 -8.24 7.80
CA GLY A 57 3.30 -6.90 7.22
C GLY A 57 4.65 -6.30 6.81
N GLY A 58 5.71 -6.56 7.58
CA GLY A 58 7.08 -6.19 7.25
C GLY A 58 7.61 -6.90 6.01
N ASN A 59 7.31 -8.18 5.84
CA ASN A 59 7.66 -8.95 4.64
C ASN A 59 6.90 -8.42 3.42
N LEU A 60 5.59 -8.18 3.55
CA LEU A 60 4.77 -7.59 2.49
C LEU A 60 5.28 -6.21 2.06
N ARG A 61 5.67 -5.36 3.02
CA ARG A 61 6.29 -4.07 2.71
C ARG A 61 7.58 -4.22 1.88
N ARG A 62 8.38 -5.27 2.14
CA ARG A 62 9.57 -5.55 1.33
C ARG A 62 9.20 -5.97 -0.08
N VAL A 63 8.16 -6.80 -0.26
CA VAL A 63 7.62 -7.11 -1.60
C VAL A 63 7.32 -5.83 -2.37
N HIS A 64 6.58 -4.89 -1.77
CA HIS A 64 6.25 -3.61 -2.39
C HIS A 64 7.51 -2.79 -2.75
N VAL A 65 8.45 -2.66 -1.81
CA VAL A 65 9.71 -1.93 -2.04
C VAL A 65 10.51 -2.52 -3.20
N TYR A 66 10.59 -3.85 -3.27
CA TYR A 66 11.36 -4.51 -4.34
C TYR A 66 10.61 -4.49 -5.67
N SER A 67 9.28 -4.62 -5.69
CA SER A 67 8.48 -4.43 -6.91
C SER A 67 8.72 -3.05 -7.53
N ILE A 68 8.72 -2.01 -6.71
CA ILE A 68 8.97 -0.64 -7.15
C ILE A 68 10.41 -0.48 -7.69
N ARG A 69 11.39 -1.15 -7.09
CA ARG A 69 12.81 -1.06 -7.49
C ARG A 69 13.12 -1.88 -8.74
N GLU A 70 12.48 -3.02 -8.90
CA GLU A 70 12.61 -3.88 -10.08
C GLU A 70 12.25 -3.12 -11.36
N ASN A 71 11.16 -2.38 -11.35
CA ASN A 71 10.65 -1.68 -12.52
C ASN A 71 11.18 -0.25 -12.69
N SER A 72 11.96 0.27 -11.74
CA SER A 72 12.45 1.67 -11.70
C SER A 72 11.36 2.75 -11.76
N LEU A 73 10.08 2.36 -11.80
CA LEU A 73 8.91 3.20 -11.96
C LEU A 73 7.95 2.97 -10.82
N ILE A 74 7.49 4.06 -10.18
CA ILE A 74 6.39 4.04 -9.23
C ILE A 74 5.16 4.51 -9.97
N GLN A 75 4.16 3.65 -10.05
CA GLN A 75 2.83 4.08 -10.46
C GLN A 75 2.14 4.65 -9.22
N ALA A 76 1.94 5.97 -9.21
CA ALA A 76 1.04 6.59 -8.26
C ALA A 76 -0.38 6.43 -8.79
N PHE A 77 -1.22 5.76 -8.02
CA PHE A 77 -2.62 5.55 -8.39
C PHE A 77 -3.51 6.67 -7.89
N TYR A 78 -3.05 7.44 -6.89
CA TYR A 78 -3.79 8.55 -6.31
C TYR A 78 -2.84 9.71 -6.04
N ARG A 79 -3.37 10.92 -6.16
CA ARG A 79 -2.62 12.14 -5.93
C ARG A 79 -3.43 13.16 -5.15
N ASP A 80 -2.83 13.72 -4.14
CA ASP A 80 -3.33 14.89 -3.43
C ASP A 80 -3.06 16.15 -4.28
N ASN A 81 -4.13 16.80 -4.75
CA ASN A 81 -4.04 18.04 -5.54
C ASN A 81 -3.60 19.26 -4.73
N SER A 82 -3.56 19.15 -3.40
CA SER A 82 -3.03 20.22 -2.52
C SER A 82 -1.50 20.24 -2.44
N ILE A 83 -0.80 19.39 -3.19
CA ILE A 83 0.67 19.38 -3.24
C ILE A 83 1.18 20.68 -3.85
N ILE A 84 1.92 21.45 -3.04
CA ILE A 84 2.57 22.69 -3.47
C ILE A 84 4.05 22.45 -3.75
N ASP A 85 4.73 21.68 -2.87
CA ASP A 85 6.18 21.46 -2.92
C ASP A 85 6.55 20.00 -3.17
N LYS A 86 6.96 19.32 -2.11
CA LYS A 86 7.48 17.97 -2.18
C LYS A 86 6.39 16.93 -1.98
N GLU A 87 6.32 16.03 -2.93
CA GLU A 87 5.45 14.84 -2.84
C GLU A 87 6.02 13.82 -1.86
N ILE A 88 5.15 13.26 -1.02
CA ILE A 88 5.48 12.16 -0.12
C ILE A 88 4.72 10.91 -0.57
N PHE A 89 5.46 9.81 -0.63
CA PHE A 89 4.93 8.50 -1.03
C PHE A 89 4.38 7.77 0.18
N GLU A 90 3.08 7.57 0.21
CA GLU A 90 2.42 6.80 1.25
C GLU A 90 1.71 5.59 0.64
N HIS A 91 1.75 4.43 1.32
CA HIS A 91 0.93 3.30 0.91
C HIS A 91 -0.54 3.67 1.12
N THR A 92 -1.36 3.61 0.07
CA THR A 92 -2.79 3.90 0.16
C THR A 92 -3.46 3.05 1.24
N VAL A 93 -3.10 1.77 1.30
CA VAL A 93 -3.49 0.84 2.35
C VAL A 93 -2.22 0.36 3.08
N PRO A 94 -2.10 0.53 4.40
CA PRO A 94 -0.96 0.03 5.16
C PRO A 94 -0.76 -1.48 4.99
N CYS A 95 0.48 -1.94 4.85
CA CYS A 95 0.77 -3.36 4.64
C CYS A 95 0.22 -4.27 5.76
N ILE A 96 0.15 -3.78 6.99
CA ILE A 96 -0.44 -4.54 8.10
C ILE A 96 -1.95 -4.73 7.91
N ASP A 97 -2.65 -3.71 7.39
CA ASP A 97 -4.08 -3.79 7.09
C ASP A 97 -4.33 -4.75 5.92
N LEU A 98 -3.47 -4.74 4.89
CA LEU A 98 -3.53 -5.73 3.78
C LEU A 98 -3.37 -7.16 4.30
N VAL A 99 -2.50 -7.40 5.29
CA VAL A 99 -2.37 -8.73 5.94
C VAL A 99 -3.67 -9.13 6.62
N HIS A 100 -4.28 -8.24 7.40
CA HIS A 100 -5.57 -8.52 8.04
C HIS A 100 -6.67 -8.81 7.03
N MET A 101 -6.75 -8.01 5.97
CA MET A 101 -7.75 -8.21 4.90
C MET A 101 -7.56 -9.54 4.17
N THR A 102 -6.30 -9.94 3.93
CA THR A 102 -5.97 -11.25 3.34
C THR A 102 -6.37 -12.40 4.27
N LEU A 103 -6.12 -12.25 5.58
CA LEU A 103 -6.52 -13.25 6.58
C LEU A 103 -8.05 -13.40 6.65
N LYS A 104 -8.77 -12.30 6.54
CA LYS A 104 -10.25 -12.25 6.53
C LYS A 104 -10.87 -12.57 5.17
N LYS A 105 -10.05 -12.81 4.12
CA LYS A 105 -10.46 -13.12 2.75
C LYS A 105 -11.21 -11.99 2.02
N TYR A 106 -11.03 -10.73 2.42
CA TYR A 106 -11.55 -9.58 1.68
C TYR A 106 -10.75 -9.33 0.40
N ILE A 107 -9.46 -9.65 0.42
CA ILE A 107 -8.58 -9.57 -0.74
C ILE A 107 -7.78 -10.86 -0.87
N THR A 108 -7.31 -11.13 -2.08
CA THR A 108 -6.35 -12.20 -2.36
C THR A 108 -4.94 -11.76 -1.98
N ILE A 109 -4.04 -12.73 -1.80
CA ILE A 109 -2.62 -12.42 -1.57
C ILE A 109 -1.98 -11.75 -2.79
N GLN A 110 -2.41 -12.10 -4.01
CA GLN A 110 -1.95 -11.48 -5.24
C GLN A 110 -2.31 -9.99 -5.27
N GLN A 111 -3.54 -9.63 -4.89
CA GLN A 111 -3.94 -8.24 -4.73
C GLN A 111 -3.10 -7.52 -3.68
N ALA A 112 -2.84 -8.17 -2.53
CA ALA A 112 -2.00 -7.59 -1.49
C ALA A 112 -0.55 -7.35 -1.94
N PHE A 113 -0.03 -8.08 -2.92
CA PHE A 113 1.32 -7.88 -3.47
C PHE A 113 1.45 -6.66 -4.39
N ILE A 114 0.35 -6.08 -4.84
CA ILE A 114 0.36 -4.90 -5.70
C ILE A 114 0.67 -3.65 -4.85
N PRO A 115 1.80 -2.95 -5.07
CA PRO A 115 2.10 -1.71 -4.36
C PRO A 115 1.23 -0.57 -4.90
N VAL A 116 0.33 -0.05 -4.10
CA VAL A 116 -0.49 1.12 -4.43
C VAL A 116 -0.11 2.29 -3.55
N ILE A 117 0.19 3.41 -4.19
CA ILE A 117 0.74 4.61 -3.56
C ILE A 117 -0.24 5.78 -3.71
N THR A 118 -0.37 6.56 -2.65
CA THR A 118 -0.94 7.90 -2.69
C THR A 118 0.19 8.91 -2.56
N LEU A 119 0.27 9.84 -3.49
CA LEU A 119 1.17 10.99 -3.36
C LEU A 119 0.51 12.04 -2.48
N LEU A 120 1.11 12.35 -1.34
CA LEU A 120 0.58 13.31 -0.37
C LEU A 120 1.41 14.59 -0.33
N SER A 121 0.75 15.71 -0.01
CA SER A 121 1.43 16.91 0.47
C SER A 121 2.09 16.63 1.83
N LYS A 122 3.12 17.40 2.17
CA LYS A 122 3.81 17.28 3.46
C LYS A 122 2.85 17.47 4.65
N GLU A 123 1.90 18.39 4.50
CA GLU A 123 0.92 18.71 5.54
C GLU A 123 -0.01 17.52 5.79
N ASN A 124 -0.57 16.96 4.73
CA ASN A 124 -1.45 15.80 4.82
C ASN A 124 -0.72 14.54 5.31
N ASP A 125 0.55 14.33 4.93
CA ASP A 125 1.37 13.25 5.47
C ASP A 125 1.58 13.39 6.98
N LEU A 126 1.83 14.59 7.50
CA LEU A 126 1.96 14.86 8.93
C LEU A 126 0.66 14.58 9.69
N LEU A 127 -0.49 14.99 9.15
CA LEU A 127 -1.82 14.69 9.72
C LEU A 127 -2.03 13.17 9.80
N LEU A 128 -1.72 12.47 8.74
CA LEU A 128 -1.87 11.02 8.67
C LEU A 128 -0.92 10.31 9.65
N GLU A 129 0.32 10.76 9.77
CA GLU A 129 1.29 10.20 10.74
C GLU A 129 0.81 10.38 12.18
N GLN A 130 0.26 11.54 12.53
CA GLN A 130 -0.30 11.80 13.86
C GLN A 130 -1.51 10.91 14.15
N SER A 131 -2.45 10.80 13.21
CA SER A 131 -3.63 9.95 13.32
C SER A 131 -3.27 8.48 13.48
N ASN A 132 -2.26 7.99 12.73
CA ASN A 132 -1.82 6.59 12.81
C ASN A 132 -1.30 6.18 14.20
N LYS A 133 -0.84 7.11 15.03
CA LYS A 133 -0.37 6.82 16.41
C LYS A 133 -1.49 6.42 17.36
N THR A 134 -2.71 6.88 17.12
CA THR A 134 -3.88 6.66 17.98
C THR A 134 -4.93 5.75 17.35
N ARG A 135 -4.79 5.42 16.08
CA ARG A 135 -5.76 4.67 15.30
C ARG A 135 -5.90 3.23 15.81
N LYS A 136 -7.15 2.81 16.05
CA LYS A 136 -7.49 1.39 16.21
C LYS A 136 -7.50 0.74 14.82
N GLN A 137 -6.62 -0.23 14.59
CA GLN A 137 -6.61 -1.01 13.36
C GLN A 137 -7.89 -1.86 13.25
N ASN A 138 -8.38 -2.07 12.00
CA ASN A 138 -9.43 -3.02 11.66
C ASN A 138 -10.88 -2.59 11.89
N SER A 139 -11.26 -1.36 11.59
CA SER A 139 -12.67 -1.03 11.46
C SER A 139 -13.24 -1.56 10.13
N GLU A 140 -14.27 -2.37 10.20
CA GLU A 140 -15.04 -2.84 9.04
C GLU A 140 -16.34 -2.03 8.84
N PRO A 141 -16.83 -1.89 7.60
CA PRO A 141 -16.22 -2.31 6.34
C PRO A 141 -14.95 -1.53 6.01
N TYR A 142 -14.05 -2.12 5.21
CA TYR A 142 -12.77 -1.50 4.94
C TYR A 142 -12.84 -0.52 3.76
N TYR A 143 -12.56 0.75 4.05
CA TYR A 143 -12.46 1.82 3.07
C TYR A 143 -11.00 2.32 2.99
N PRO A 144 -10.35 2.25 1.82
CA PRO A 144 -8.93 2.61 1.68
C PRO A 144 -8.58 4.01 2.19
N PHE A 145 -9.50 4.97 2.00
CA PHE A 145 -9.30 6.37 2.38
C PHE A 145 -9.89 6.76 3.74
N ARG A 146 -10.51 5.83 4.47
CA ARG A 146 -11.10 6.13 5.79
C ARG A 146 -10.08 6.72 6.76
N ARG A 147 -8.85 6.19 6.79
CA ARG A 147 -7.80 6.72 7.64
C ARG A 147 -7.39 8.16 7.30
N TYR A 148 -7.57 8.58 6.05
CA TYR A 148 -7.34 9.94 5.59
C TYR A 148 -8.42 10.87 6.15
N ILE A 149 -9.69 10.46 6.07
CA ILE A 149 -10.82 11.19 6.64
C ILE A 149 -10.64 11.32 8.17
N GLU A 150 -10.30 10.23 8.85
CA GLU A 150 -10.06 10.21 10.30
C GLU A 150 -8.86 11.10 10.71
N ALA A 151 -7.92 11.33 9.81
CA ALA A 151 -6.81 12.26 9.99
C ALA A 151 -7.18 13.72 9.70
N GLY A 152 -8.41 14.01 9.26
CA GLY A 152 -8.85 15.35 8.89
C GLY A 152 -8.41 15.80 7.49
N ILE A 153 -7.97 14.86 6.64
CA ILE A 153 -7.61 15.15 5.27
C ILE A 153 -8.87 15.22 4.41
N ASP A 154 -8.99 16.29 3.63
CA ASP A 154 -10.05 16.43 2.65
C ASP A 154 -9.78 15.51 1.45
N ILE A 155 -10.44 14.35 1.43
CA ILE A 155 -10.26 13.35 0.37
C ILE A 155 -10.80 13.79 -0.99
N SER A 156 -11.62 14.85 -1.06
CA SER A 156 -12.05 15.41 -2.36
C SER A 156 -10.87 16.00 -3.16
N ASN A 157 -9.77 16.32 -2.49
CA ASN A 157 -8.51 16.73 -3.11
C ASN A 157 -7.67 15.55 -3.60
N ILE A 158 -8.00 14.32 -3.19
CA ILE A 158 -7.30 13.12 -3.67
C ILE A 158 -8.01 12.62 -4.92
N VAL A 159 -7.25 12.49 -5.99
CA VAL A 159 -7.76 12.09 -7.30
C VAL A 159 -7.08 10.80 -7.79
N ASP A 160 -7.81 10.07 -8.63
CA ASP A 160 -7.27 8.95 -9.39
C ASP A 160 -6.42 9.44 -10.58
N LEU A 161 -5.89 8.52 -11.40
CA LEU A 161 -5.08 8.85 -12.58
C LEU A 161 -5.88 9.59 -13.68
N ASN A 162 -7.20 9.52 -13.64
CA ASN A 162 -8.09 10.22 -14.58
C ASN A 162 -8.46 11.63 -14.07
N GLY A 163 -8.07 11.96 -12.85
CA GLY A 163 -8.40 13.22 -12.19
C GLY A 163 -9.76 13.21 -11.49
N ASN A 164 -10.38 12.03 -11.31
CA ASN A 164 -11.65 11.92 -10.59
C ASN A 164 -11.40 11.96 -9.08
N PRO A 165 -12.11 12.82 -8.33
CA PRO A 165 -12.02 12.86 -6.88
C PRO A 165 -12.45 11.53 -6.25
N ILE A 166 -11.81 11.16 -5.15
CA ILE A 166 -12.18 10.00 -4.35
C ILE A 166 -13.36 10.37 -3.44
N SER A 167 -14.36 9.49 -3.39
CA SER A 167 -15.51 9.69 -2.50
C SER A 167 -15.32 8.98 -1.14
N ALA A 168 -16.11 9.39 -0.12
CA ALA A 168 -16.03 8.84 1.22
C ALA A 168 -16.49 7.36 1.30
N ASP A 169 -17.28 6.93 0.35
CA ASP A 169 -17.80 5.55 0.22
C ASP A 169 -16.98 4.66 -0.72
N TYR A 170 -15.80 5.16 -1.17
CA TYR A 170 -14.88 4.39 -2.01
C TYR A 170 -14.40 3.14 -1.27
N THR A 171 -14.82 1.98 -1.78
CA THR A 171 -14.61 0.68 -1.14
C THR A 171 -13.28 0.03 -1.53
N ILE A 172 -12.93 -1.06 -0.84
CA ILE A 172 -11.76 -1.85 -1.22
C ILE A 172 -12.00 -2.60 -2.55
N GLU A 173 -13.23 -2.95 -2.85
CA GLU A 173 -13.64 -3.56 -4.11
C GLU A 173 -13.44 -2.57 -5.27
N ASP A 174 -13.87 -1.32 -5.12
CA ASP A 174 -13.65 -0.23 -6.10
C ASP A 174 -12.15 -0.02 -6.32
N HIS A 175 -11.37 -0.01 -5.23
CA HIS A 175 -9.91 0.15 -5.28
C HIS A 175 -9.26 -0.94 -6.14
N TYR A 176 -9.57 -2.21 -5.92
CA TYR A 176 -8.96 -3.30 -6.68
C TYR A 176 -9.56 -3.47 -8.07
N ALA A 177 -10.82 -3.10 -8.31
CA ALA A 177 -11.37 -3.00 -9.65
C ALA A 177 -10.60 -1.95 -10.48
N TYR A 178 -10.37 -0.77 -9.91
CA TYR A 178 -9.58 0.30 -10.53
C TYR A 178 -8.13 -0.15 -10.81
N VAL A 179 -7.45 -0.71 -9.80
CA VAL A 179 -6.06 -1.17 -9.92
C VAL A 179 -5.93 -2.26 -10.97
N SER A 180 -6.85 -3.22 -11.02
CA SER A 180 -6.84 -4.30 -12.00
C SER A 180 -7.02 -3.78 -13.43
N ALA A 181 -7.84 -2.75 -13.63
CA ALA A 181 -8.04 -2.14 -14.94
C ALA A 181 -6.80 -1.41 -15.49
N LEU A 182 -5.85 -1.05 -14.62
CA LEU A 182 -4.60 -0.40 -15.01
C LEU A 182 -3.49 -1.38 -15.41
N HIS A 183 -3.65 -2.65 -15.10
CA HIS A 183 -2.64 -3.70 -15.32
C HIS A 183 -2.98 -4.66 -16.47
N ILE A 184 -3.95 -4.31 -17.32
CA ILE A 184 -4.33 -5.05 -18.53
C ILE A 184 -3.51 -4.58 -19.73
#